data_3497cad20382b027fea633cb6c5b88c9
#
_entry.id   3497cad20382b027fea633cb6c5b88c9
#
_cell.length_a   1.000
_cell.length_b   1.000
_cell.length_c   1.000
_cell.angle_alpha   90.00
_cell.angle_beta   90.00
_cell.angle_gamma   90.00
#
_symmetry.space_group_name_H-M   'P 1'
#
loop_
_entity.id
_entity.type
_entity.pdbx_description
1 polymer ?
#
loop_
_entity_poly.entity_id
_entity_poly.type
_entity_poly.pdbx_seq_one_letter_code
_entity_poly.pdbx_strand_id
1 'polypeptide(L)'
;MNKTIINLFLSLLFFSCTEEETTLEGLFLPLKINETSGLEYYNSNFLTHNDSGGETILYEFNKEGKIVNEYFIENCGENNDWEDITADSKNIYVANSGNNFGNRENLSVLMLDKETGFQCKGQIQFRYKRQENFENRNKHPYDSEGIISVGDNLILFSKDRKDL
;
A
#
# COMPACT_ATOMS: atom_id res chain seq x y z
N MET A 1 32.77 -73.08 1.19
CA MET A 1 32.64 -71.72 0.64
C MET A 1 31.27 -71.18 1.03
N ASN A 2 31.21 -70.40 2.12
CA ASN A 2 29.97 -69.79 2.59
C ASN A 2 29.80 -68.42 1.93
N LYS A 3 28.73 -68.24 1.15
CA LYS A 3 28.32 -66.93 0.60
C LYS A 3 27.40 -66.24 1.60
N THR A 4 27.92 -65.19 2.25
CA THR A 4 27.13 -64.31 3.10
C THR A 4 26.37 -63.32 2.19
N ILE A 5 25.04 -63.38 2.21
CA ILE A 5 24.18 -62.41 1.52
C ILE A 5 23.95 -61.22 2.49
N ILE A 6 24.47 -60.08 2.16
CA ILE A 6 24.21 -58.83 2.87
C ILE A 6 22.93 -58.23 2.29
N ASN A 7 21.83 -58.27 3.06
CA ASN A 7 20.60 -57.55 2.75
C ASN A 7 20.75 -56.08 3.17
N LEU A 8 20.87 -55.21 2.18
CA LEU A 8 20.86 -53.77 2.37
C LEU A 8 19.39 -53.31 2.49
N PHE A 9 18.96 -53.02 3.72
CA PHE A 9 17.65 -52.35 3.96
C PHE A 9 17.77 -50.87 3.64
N LEU A 10 17.23 -50.46 2.49
CA LEU A 10 17.08 -49.07 2.12
C LEU A 10 15.80 -48.51 2.78
N SER A 11 15.93 -47.84 3.94
CA SER A 11 14.82 -47.15 4.57
C SER A 11 14.53 -45.84 3.83
N LEU A 12 13.46 -45.82 3.05
CA LEU A 12 12.88 -44.59 2.48
C LEU A 12 12.22 -43.77 3.61
N LEU A 13 12.88 -42.71 4.03
CA LEU A 13 12.28 -41.68 4.87
C LEU A 13 11.34 -40.86 4.00
N PHE A 14 10.05 -41.11 4.08
CA PHE A 14 9.03 -40.22 3.55
C PHE A 14 8.93 -39.00 4.50
N PHE A 15 9.48 -37.87 4.08
CA PHE A 15 9.12 -36.59 4.67
C PHE A 15 7.71 -36.26 4.20
N SER A 16 6.72 -36.53 5.03
CA SER A 16 5.39 -35.97 4.84
C SER A 16 5.44 -34.48 5.21
N CYS A 17 5.41 -33.62 4.23
CA CYS A 17 5.13 -32.22 4.44
C CYS A 17 3.63 -32.14 4.79
N THR A 18 3.29 -31.99 6.04
CA THR A 18 1.93 -31.64 6.44
C THR A 18 1.76 -30.16 6.14
N GLU A 19 0.95 -29.80 5.13
CA GLU A 19 0.45 -28.46 4.99
C GLU A 19 -0.43 -28.18 6.21
N GLU A 20 0.07 -27.37 7.14
CA GLU A 20 -0.79 -26.75 8.14
C GLU A 20 -1.68 -25.74 7.43
N GLU A 21 -2.96 -26.02 7.38
CA GLU A 21 -3.97 -25.10 6.90
C GLU A 21 -4.05 -23.92 7.89
N THR A 22 -3.37 -22.81 7.54
CA THR A 22 -3.39 -21.61 8.36
C THR A 22 -4.72 -20.88 8.10
N THR A 23 -5.65 -20.95 9.04
CA THR A 23 -6.85 -20.12 9.02
C THR A 23 -6.46 -18.68 9.35
N LEU A 24 -6.64 -17.76 8.39
CA LEU A 24 -6.48 -16.32 8.64
C LEU A 24 -7.74 -15.82 9.34
N GLU A 25 -7.60 -15.39 10.59
CA GLU A 25 -8.65 -14.64 11.27
C GLU A 25 -8.52 -13.17 10.83
N GLY A 26 -9.55 -12.68 10.12
CA GLY A 26 -9.64 -11.27 9.72
C GLY A 26 -10.06 -10.38 10.88
N LEU A 27 -9.52 -9.17 10.93
CA LEU A 27 -9.94 -8.12 11.84
C LEU A 27 -10.93 -7.18 11.13
N PHE A 28 -12.10 -6.96 11.73
CA PHE A 28 -13.06 -5.98 11.21
C PHE A 28 -12.67 -4.57 11.65
N LEU A 29 -12.49 -3.68 10.68
CA LEU A 29 -12.26 -2.26 10.94
C LEU A 29 -13.60 -1.51 11.03
N PRO A 30 -13.64 -0.34 11.74
CA PRO A 30 -14.82 0.50 11.82
C PRO A 30 -15.29 0.97 10.44
N LEU A 31 -16.62 1.13 10.26
CA LEU A 31 -17.21 1.62 9.01
C LEU A 31 -16.68 2.98 8.54
N LYS A 32 -16.09 3.76 9.43
CA LYS A 32 -15.46 5.04 9.09
C LYS A 32 -14.27 4.92 8.15
N ILE A 33 -13.62 3.74 8.14
CA ILE A 33 -12.49 3.38 7.28
C ILE A 33 -12.85 2.20 6.37
N ASN A 34 -14.06 2.24 5.80
CA ASN A 34 -14.62 1.17 4.97
C ASN A 34 -14.00 1.08 3.57
N GLU A 35 -13.37 2.15 3.11
CA GLU A 35 -12.64 2.24 1.83
C GLU A 35 -11.14 2.36 2.08
N THR A 36 -10.65 1.67 3.11
CA THR A 36 -9.24 1.75 3.51
C THR A 36 -8.32 1.37 2.35
N SER A 37 -7.41 2.28 1.99
CA SER A 37 -6.37 2.12 0.99
C SER A 37 -5.02 2.51 1.58
N GLY A 38 -3.99 1.73 1.29
CA GLY A 38 -2.68 1.91 1.89
C GLY A 38 -2.61 1.57 3.40
N LEU A 39 -1.44 1.15 3.84
CA LEU A 39 -1.19 0.80 5.24
C LEU A 39 0.27 1.05 5.61
N GLU A 40 0.50 1.88 6.62
CA GLU A 40 1.84 2.16 7.15
C GLU A 40 1.91 1.85 8.65
N TYR A 41 3.00 1.22 9.09
CA TYR A 41 3.22 0.96 10.52
C TYR A 41 3.80 2.20 11.21
N TYR A 42 3.13 2.68 12.25
CA TYR A 42 3.50 3.91 12.95
C TYR A 42 3.28 3.79 14.46
N ASN A 43 4.34 4.02 15.25
CA ASN A 43 4.29 4.04 16.71
C ASN A 43 3.53 2.87 17.36
N SER A 44 3.78 1.64 16.90
CA SER A 44 3.11 0.40 17.35
C SER A 44 1.64 0.28 16.93
N ASN A 45 1.13 1.20 16.13
CA ASN A 45 -0.18 1.22 15.50
C ASN A 45 -0.05 1.20 13.96
N PHE A 46 -1.15 1.39 13.28
CA PHE A 46 -1.22 1.45 11.83
C PHE A 46 -1.86 2.75 11.39
N LEU A 47 -1.30 3.37 10.34
CA LEU A 47 -1.91 4.50 9.63
C LEU A 47 -2.55 4.00 8.35
N THR A 48 -3.72 4.51 8.05
CA THR A 48 -4.42 4.30 6.80
C THR A 48 -5.22 5.55 6.42
N HIS A 49 -5.79 5.55 5.24
CA HIS A 49 -6.73 6.55 4.75
C HIS A 49 -7.84 5.88 3.95
N ASN A 50 -8.92 6.57 3.70
CA ASN A 50 -9.88 6.12 2.71
C ASN A 50 -9.41 6.50 1.30
N ASP A 51 -9.87 5.75 0.34
CA ASP A 51 -9.68 5.95 -1.09
C ASP A 51 -10.30 7.28 -1.57
N SER A 52 -10.75 7.34 -2.79
CA SER A 52 -11.16 8.55 -3.50
C SER A 52 -12.36 9.30 -2.91
N GLY A 53 -12.35 10.64 -3.06
CA GLY A 53 -13.50 11.52 -2.81
C GLY A 53 -13.91 11.70 -1.36
N GLY A 54 -13.10 11.19 -0.43
CA GLY A 54 -13.32 11.32 1.01
C GLY A 54 -12.71 12.58 1.62
N GLU A 55 -12.84 12.69 2.94
CA GLU A 55 -12.13 13.70 3.71
C GLU A 55 -10.62 13.45 3.70
N THR A 56 -9.82 14.50 3.81
CA THR A 56 -8.36 14.41 3.89
C THR A 56 -7.91 14.03 5.30
N ILE A 57 -8.16 12.78 5.69
CA ILE A 57 -7.89 12.26 7.02
C ILE A 57 -6.95 11.04 6.95
N LEU A 58 -5.93 11.03 7.80
CA LEU A 58 -5.22 9.81 8.17
C LEU A 58 -5.82 9.25 9.46
N TYR A 59 -6.15 7.99 9.44
CA TYR A 59 -6.66 7.26 10.60
C TYR A 59 -5.55 6.41 11.20
N GLU A 60 -5.31 6.58 12.50
CA GLU A 60 -4.45 5.68 13.26
C GLU A 60 -5.31 4.66 14.00
N PHE A 61 -5.07 3.39 13.79
CA PHE A 61 -5.76 2.32 14.50
C PHE A 61 -4.79 1.32 15.12
N ASN A 62 -5.22 0.69 16.21
CA ASN A 62 -4.41 -0.27 16.94
C ASN A 62 -4.60 -1.71 16.42
N LYS A 63 -3.90 -2.67 17.03
CA LYS A 63 -3.94 -4.09 16.64
C LYS A 63 -5.31 -4.74 16.81
N GLU A 64 -6.18 -4.16 17.62
CA GLU A 64 -7.56 -4.59 17.83
C GLU A 64 -8.53 -3.94 16.81
N GLY A 65 -8.02 -3.16 15.85
CA GLY A 65 -8.80 -2.47 14.83
C GLY A 65 -9.54 -1.23 15.33
N LYS A 66 -9.24 -0.74 16.53
CA LYS A 66 -9.86 0.45 17.10
C LYS A 66 -9.12 1.71 16.62
N ILE A 67 -9.84 2.69 16.05
CA ILE A 67 -9.29 4.02 15.76
C ILE A 67 -8.88 4.68 17.08
N VAL A 68 -7.63 5.10 17.16
CA VAL A 68 -7.04 5.77 18.32
C VAL A 68 -6.78 7.26 18.06
N ASN A 69 -6.53 7.65 16.80
CA ASN A 69 -6.38 9.03 16.38
C ASN A 69 -6.93 9.26 14.97
N GLU A 70 -7.29 10.53 14.70
CA GLU A 70 -7.67 11.02 13.39
C GLU A 70 -6.87 12.31 13.13
N TYR A 71 -6.12 12.33 12.06
CA TYR A 71 -5.29 13.47 11.66
C TYR A 71 -5.89 14.12 10.42
N PHE A 72 -6.43 15.31 10.58
CA PHE A 72 -6.98 16.12 9.49
C PHE A 72 -5.84 16.80 8.74
N ILE A 73 -5.69 16.46 7.46
CA ILE A 73 -4.63 17.00 6.62
C ILE A 73 -5.12 18.26 5.94
N GLU A 74 -4.65 19.38 6.44
CA GLU A 74 -5.03 20.70 5.94
C GLU A 74 -3.96 21.26 4.97
N ASN A 75 -4.39 22.12 4.04
CA ASN A 75 -3.52 22.84 3.09
C ASN A 75 -2.63 21.96 2.21
N CYS A 76 -3.03 20.70 1.97
CA CYS A 76 -2.30 19.73 1.17
C CYS A 76 -3.10 19.25 -0.05
N GLY A 77 -4.08 20.03 -0.48
CA GLY A 77 -5.01 19.66 -1.55
C GLY A 77 -6.12 18.73 -1.06
N GLU A 78 -6.89 18.24 -2.01
CA GLU A 78 -8.04 17.37 -1.80
C GLU A 78 -7.65 15.90 -1.94
N ASN A 79 -8.41 15.01 -1.32
CA ASN A 79 -8.37 13.59 -1.65
C ASN A 79 -9.11 13.38 -2.98
N ASN A 80 -8.36 13.41 -4.08
CA ASN A 80 -8.94 13.12 -5.39
C ASN A 80 -9.00 11.62 -5.65
N ASP A 81 -7.93 10.91 -5.24
CA ASP A 81 -7.78 9.46 -5.44
C ASP A 81 -6.52 9.01 -4.69
N TRP A 82 -6.61 8.83 -3.36
CA TRP A 82 -5.50 8.42 -2.51
C TRP A 82 -5.37 6.90 -2.54
N GLU A 83 -4.25 6.41 -3.05
CA GLU A 83 -4.07 4.99 -3.33
C GLU A 83 -3.24 4.26 -2.28
N ASP A 84 -2.18 4.92 -1.77
CA ASP A 84 -1.27 4.25 -0.84
C ASP A 84 -0.51 5.26 0.03
N ILE A 85 0.11 4.75 1.10
CA ILE A 85 0.85 5.51 2.10
C ILE A 85 2.18 4.85 2.40
N THR A 86 3.24 5.65 2.57
CA THR A 86 4.55 5.17 3.02
C THR A 86 5.24 6.19 3.90
N ALA A 87 6.32 5.82 4.57
CA ALA A 87 7.06 6.69 5.46
C ALA A 87 8.58 6.61 5.26
N ASP A 88 9.25 7.71 5.51
CA ASP A 88 10.66 7.71 5.87
C ASP A 88 10.86 8.06 7.36
N SER A 89 12.07 8.39 7.76
CA SER A 89 12.38 8.75 9.15
C SER A 89 11.68 10.06 9.62
N LYS A 90 11.31 10.96 8.70
CA LYS A 90 10.80 12.32 9.01
C LYS A 90 9.39 12.56 8.53
N ASN A 91 8.99 11.93 7.45
CA ASN A 91 7.76 12.23 6.73
C ASN A 91 6.87 11.01 6.57
N ILE A 92 5.57 11.29 6.43
CA ILE A 92 4.60 10.39 5.82
C ILE A 92 4.35 10.91 4.40
N TYR A 93 4.22 9.99 3.47
CA TYR A 93 3.89 10.27 2.07
C TYR A 93 2.58 9.59 1.71
N VAL A 94 1.64 10.36 1.14
CA VAL A 94 0.35 9.84 0.66
C VAL A 94 0.29 10.02 -0.84
N ALA A 95 0.10 8.93 -1.56
CA ALA A 95 0.02 8.93 -3.02
C ALA A 95 -1.38 9.34 -3.49
N ASN A 96 -1.57 10.59 -3.88
CA ASN A 96 -2.77 11.09 -4.56
C ASN A 96 -2.62 10.82 -6.06
N SER A 97 -2.57 9.56 -6.43
CA SER A 97 -2.02 9.08 -7.70
C SER A 97 -2.96 8.21 -8.53
N GLY A 98 -4.11 7.83 -8.00
CA GLY A 98 -5.11 7.09 -8.76
C GLY A 98 -5.52 7.83 -10.02
N ASN A 99 -5.65 7.11 -11.11
CA ASN A 99 -5.90 7.68 -12.43
C ASN A 99 -6.68 6.70 -13.30
N ASN A 100 -7.75 6.17 -12.74
CA ASN A 100 -8.59 5.11 -13.30
C ASN A 100 -8.97 5.30 -14.78
N PHE A 101 -9.11 6.54 -15.21
CA PHE A 101 -9.47 6.89 -16.59
C PHE A 101 -8.31 7.47 -17.40
N GLY A 102 -7.10 7.51 -16.87
CA GLY A 102 -5.93 8.03 -17.58
C GLY A 102 -6.03 9.51 -17.99
N ASN A 103 -6.83 10.31 -17.29
CA ASN A 103 -7.14 11.70 -17.65
C ASN A 103 -6.68 12.73 -16.61
N ARG A 104 -6.11 12.30 -15.49
CA ARG A 104 -5.63 13.22 -14.46
C ARG A 104 -4.28 13.84 -14.84
N GLU A 105 -4.20 15.17 -14.70
CA GLU A 105 -2.99 15.97 -14.89
C GLU A 105 -2.38 16.45 -13.56
N ASN A 106 -3.09 16.25 -12.45
CA ASN A 106 -2.75 16.73 -11.12
C ASN A 106 -2.29 15.62 -10.17
N LEU A 107 -1.61 14.61 -10.69
CA LEU A 107 -1.06 13.54 -9.86
C LEU A 107 0.00 14.09 -8.91
N SER A 108 -0.05 13.68 -7.65
CA SER A 108 0.88 14.16 -6.64
C SER A 108 1.12 13.15 -5.53
N VAL A 109 2.20 13.37 -4.79
CA VAL A 109 2.46 12.73 -3.50
C VAL A 109 2.48 13.82 -2.45
N LEU A 110 1.62 13.72 -1.44
CA LEU A 110 1.61 14.60 -0.30
C LEU A 110 2.80 14.28 0.60
N MET A 111 3.46 15.29 1.13
CA MET A 111 4.54 15.15 2.10
C MET A 111 4.12 15.78 3.44
N LEU A 112 3.99 14.93 4.46
CA LEU A 112 3.47 15.30 5.77
C LEU A 112 4.54 15.12 6.85
N ASP A 113 4.69 16.08 7.72
CA ASP A 113 5.73 16.09 8.74
C ASP A 113 5.32 15.28 9.99
N LYS A 114 6.09 14.24 10.32
CA LYS A 114 5.84 13.39 11.51
C LYS A 114 6.04 14.13 12.83
N GLU A 115 6.91 15.13 12.89
CA GLU A 115 7.22 15.87 14.11
C GLU A 115 6.12 16.87 14.49
N THR A 116 5.33 17.31 13.51
CA THR A 116 4.28 18.32 13.71
C THR A 116 2.86 17.75 13.75
N GLY A 117 2.72 16.41 13.81
CA GLY A 117 1.42 15.74 13.75
C GLY A 117 0.83 15.74 12.35
N PHE A 118 1.67 15.47 11.36
CA PHE A 118 1.34 15.33 9.94
C PHE A 118 0.88 16.61 9.25
N GLN A 119 1.40 17.78 9.69
CA GLN A 119 1.21 19.01 8.93
C GLN A 119 1.79 18.89 7.53
N CYS A 120 1.09 19.46 6.55
CA CYS A 120 1.52 19.45 5.15
C CYS A 120 2.80 20.28 4.95
N LYS A 121 3.85 19.63 4.43
CA LYS A 121 5.10 20.31 3.99
C LYS A 121 5.04 20.69 2.52
N GLY A 122 4.12 20.11 1.76
CA GLY A 122 3.95 20.35 0.34
C GLY A 122 3.53 19.11 -0.43
N GLN A 123 3.51 19.24 -1.76
CA GLN A 123 3.19 18.17 -2.68
C GLN A 123 4.30 18.01 -3.71
N ILE A 124 4.65 16.77 -4.02
CA ILE A 124 5.51 16.40 -5.14
C ILE A 124 4.60 16.11 -6.33
N GLN A 125 4.44 17.05 -7.24
CA GLN A 125 3.66 16.84 -8.46
C GLN A 125 4.46 16.01 -9.45
N PHE A 126 3.78 15.07 -10.12
CA PHE A 126 4.40 14.25 -11.14
C PHE A 126 3.44 13.97 -12.31
N ARG A 127 4.02 13.49 -13.41
CA ARG A 127 3.28 12.94 -14.56
C ARG A 127 4.06 11.78 -15.16
N TYR A 128 3.35 10.87 -15.81
CA TYR A 128 4.00 9.81 -16.56
C TYR A 128 4.68 10.34 -17.81
N LYS A 129 5.98 10.10 -17.96
CA LYS A 129 6.79 10.63 -19.08
C LYS A 129 6.23 10.32 -20.48
N ARG A 130 5.52 9.19 -20.62
CA ARG A 130 4.96 8.73 -21.91
C ARG A 130 3.47 9.04 -22.07
N GLN A 131 2.86 9.73 -21.12
CA GLN A 131 1.46 10.13 -21.21
C GLN A 131 1.36 11.47 -21.93
N GLU A 132 0.98 11.42 -23.19
CA GLU A 132 0.82 12.60 -24.06
C GLU A 132 -0.65 13.01 -24.24
N ASN A 133 -1.58 12.10 -23.91
CA ASN A 133 -3.01 12.30 -24.04
C ASN A 133 -3.70 12.05 -22.71
N PHE A 134 -4.57 12.97 -22.32
CA PHE A 134 -5.38 12.98 -21.09
C PHE A 134 -6.88 12.85 -21.38
N GLU A 135 -7.25 12.33 -22.54
CA GLU A 135 -8.62 11.93 -22.79
C GLU A 135 -9.01 10.74 -21.94
N ASN A 136 -10.25 10.73 -21.47
CA ASN A 136 -10.80 9.66 -20.67
C ASN A 136 -10.76 8.32 -21.43
N ARG A 137 -10.14 7.29 -20.81
CA ARG A 137 -9.99 5.95 -21.39
C ARG A 137 -9.79 4.90 -20.28
N ASN A 138 -10.35 3.71 -20.47
CA ASN A 138 -10.27 2.63 -19.51
C ASN A 138 -9.00 1.76 -19.67
N LYS A 139 -8.31 1.83 -20.81
CA LYS A 139 -7.14 1.00 -21.11
C LYS A 139 -5.88 1.85 -21.27
N HIS A 140 -5.02 1.85 -20.26
CA HIS A 140 -3.79 2.62 -20.22
C HIS A 140 -2.85 2.11 -19.11
N PRO A 141 -1.53 2.41 -19.14
CA PRO A 141 -0.56 2.01 -18.12
C PRO A 141 -0.24 3.16 -17.13
N TYR A 142 -1.12 4.13 -16.95
CA TYR A 142 -0.86 5.39 -16.25
C TYR A 142 -1.69 5.51 -14.95
N ASP A 143 -1.78 4.41 -14.21
CA ASP A 143 -2.48 4.33 -12.94
C ASP A 143 -1.51 3.85 -11.86
N SER A 144 -1.33 4.59 -10.78
CA SER A 144 -0.41 4.22 -9.71
C SER A 144 -1.19 3.83 -8.46
N GLU A 145 -0.96 2.62 -8.00
CA GLU A 145 -1.70 1.95 -6.92
C GLU A 145 -0.83 1.69 -5.68
N GLY A 146 0.46 1.97 -5.75
CA GLY A 146 1.36 1.71 -4.64
C GLY A 146 2.55 2.66 -4.60
N ILE A 147 3.05 2.93 -3.39
CA ILE A 147 4.24 3.75 -3.16
C ILE A 147 5.10 3.17 -2.05
N ILE A 148 6.41 3.22 -2.22
CA ILE A 148 7.37 2.94 -1.14
C ILE A 148 8.45 4.02 -1.07
N SER A 149 8.92 4.29 0.15
CA SER A 149 10.10 5.12 0.41
C SER A 149 11.34 4.25 0.52
N VAL A 150 12.38 4.55 -0.28
CA VAL A 150 13.66 3.81 -0.27
C VAL A 150 14.81 4.81 -0.28
N GLY A 151 15.45 5.01 0.87
CA GLY A 151 16.45 6.05 1.04
C GLY A 151 15.88 7.43 0.75
N ASP A 152 16.48 8.17 -0.19
CA ASP A 152 16.02 9.50 -0.58
C ASP A 152 15.03 9.47 -1.77
N ASN A 153 14.51 8.30 -2.13
CA ASN A 153 13.65 8.14 -3.29
C ASN A 153 12.26 7.63 -2.89
N LEU A 154 11.25 8.06 -3.65
CA LEU A 154 9.92 7.46 -3.67
C LEU A 154 9.78 6.64 -4.94
N ILE A 155 9.33 5.40 -4.80
CA ILE A 155 9.06 4.49 -5.91
C ILE A 155 7.56 4.26 -5.98
N LEU A 156 6.97 4.62 -7.13
CA LEU A 156 5.55 4.37 -7.41
C LEU A 156 5.40 3.11 -8.29
N PHE A 157 4.38 2.33 -8.00
CA PHE A 157 4.05 1.11 -8.74
C PHE A 157 2.80 1.36 -9.57
N SER A 158 2.97 1.30 -10.88
CA SER A 158 1.85 1.51 -11.82
C SER A 158 1.16 0.20 -12.14
N LYS A 159 -0.16 0.24 -12.15
CA LYS A 159 -1.02 -0.81 -12.66
C LYS A 159 -1.24 -0.60 -14.17
N ASP A 160 -0.93 -1.60 -14.97
CA ASP A 160 -1.26 -1.59 -16.40
C ASP A 160 -2.69 -2.04 -16.62
N ARG A 161 -3.56 -1.11 -17.00
CA ARG A 161 -4.98 -1.37 -17.29
C ARG A 161 -5.23 -1.80 -18.74
N LYS A 162 -4.20 -2.03 -19.56
CA LYS A 162 -4.39 -2.42 -20.98
C LYS A 162 -4.94 -3.82 -21.12
N ASP A 163 -4.56 -4.71 -20.21
CA ASP A 163 -4.86 -6.15 -20.26
C ASP A 163 -5.87 -6.60 -19.19
N LEU A 164 -6.61 -5.66 -18.60
CA LEU A 164 -7.68 -5.92 -17.62
C LEU A 164 -9.04 -6.06 -18.32
#